data_40baf5992bb4f90c99fc9b59c544922f
#
_entry.id   40baf5992bb4f90c99fc9b59c544922f
#
_cell.length_a   1.000
_cell.length_b   1.000
_cell.length_c   1.000
_cell.angle_alpha   90.00
_cell.angle_beta   90.00
_cell.angle_gamma   90.00
#
_symmetry.space_group_name_H-M   'P 1'
#
loop_
_entity.id
_entity.type
_entity.pdbx_description
1 polymer ?
#
loop_
_entity_poly.entity_id
_entity_poly.type
_entity_poly.pdbx_seq_one_letter_code
_entity_poly.pdbx_strand_id
1 'polypeptide(L)'
;FRKGKPERIGGWDKFTSGNFIGTCRKIYPYKAIDGDQFIILGTHQKLYVLNGDIYYDINPIRATSTNGVVFAATNGSSIITATDNDHGAVAGDFVTFAQAVSLGGLITATVLNQEYQIASVATANTYTFIAKDTDGATVTANSSDTGNGGSGIDGVYQINSGLDVYVRSTGWGVNPWGNGTWGSKADLSLTNQLRTWTIDNFGDDTIAAPRGGPIYFWDESDGLSTRATLLSAETNASDVPTNVIQVMTSDVDKHCIAFGCNPIGTTTIDPLLIRFSDRESAIDWTPTATNQAGGVQLSSGSEIIGALRTRQEILVWTDVGIVSMRFVGEPFIFSFTEVAEGPSLIGPNAAVSANNRV
;
A
#
# COMPACT_ATOMS: atom_id res chain seq x y z
N PHE A 1 -34.80 -8.49 -13.06
CA PHE A 1 -36.12 -8.71 -13.67
C PHE A 1 -36.65 -7.41 -14.27
N ARG A 2 -36.87 -7.38 -15.55
CA ARG A 2 -37.49 -6.24 -16.23
C ARG A 2 -38.87 -6.67 -16.72
N LYS A 3 -39.90 -5.89 -16.41
CA LYS A 3 -41.31 -6.21 -16.71
C LYS A 3 -41.73 -7.63 -16.24
N GLY A 4 -41.23 -8.06 -15.06
CA GLY A 4 -41.57 -9.36 -14.49
C GLY A 4 -40.92 -10.59 -15.13
N LYS A 5 -39.99 -10.40 -16.07
CA LYS A 5 -39.23 -11.49 -16.71
C LYS A 5 -37.75 -11.42 -16.37
N PRO A 6 -37.05 -12.56 -16.22
CA PRO A 6 -35.61 -12.58 -16.15
C PRO A 6 -35.03 -12.12 -17.48
N GLU A 7 -34.29 -11.03 -17.48
CA GLU A 7 -33.53 -10.58 -18.65
C GLU A 7 -32.03 -10.76 -18.36
N ARG A 8 -31.25 -11.07 -19.40
CA ARG A 8 -29.79 -11.06 -19.29
C ARG A 8 -29.35 -9.61 -19.06
N ILE A 9 -28.49 -9.41 -18.05
CA ILE A 9 -27.72 -8.18 -17.95
C ILE A 9 -26.88 -8.08 -19.23
N GLY A 10 -26.85 -6.92 -19.86
CA GLY A 10 -26.01 -6.68 -21.04
C GLY A 10 -24.55 -7.02 -20.77
N GLY A 11 -23.74 -7.10 -21.80
CA GLY A 11 -22.30 -7.33 -21.67
C GLY A 11 -21.62 -6.25 -20.81
N TRP A 12 -20.43 -6.56 -20.31
CA TRP A 12 -19.57 -5.59 -19.65
C TRP A 12 -18.85 -4.77 -20.73
N ASP A 13 -18.80 -3.46 -20.52
CA ASP A 13 -17.98 -2.56 -21.33
C ASP A 13 -16.88 -1.97 -20.46
N LYS A 14 -15.75 -1.61 -21.07
CA LYS A 14 -14.60 -1.05 -20.37
C LYS A 14 -14.96 0.38 -19.94
N PHE A 15 -14.84 0.68 -18.65
CA PHE A 15 -15.18 2.00 -18.10
C PHE A 15 -14.16 3.07 -18.53
N THR A 16 -12.87 2.71 -18.63
CA THR A 16 -11.80 3.64 -18.98
C THR A 16 -11.01 3.15 -20.20
N SER A 17 -10.35 4.05 -20.93
CA SER A 17 -9.45 3.70 -22.04
C SER A 17 -8.10 3.16 -21.52
N GLY A 18 -7.67 3.59 -20.35
CA GLY A 18 -6.40 3.22 -19.72
C GLY A 18 -6.35 1.78 -19.16
N ASN A 19 -5.17 1.38 -18.74
CA ASN A 19 -4.92 0.14 -18.02
C ASN A 19 -4.09 0.45 -16.77
N PHE A 20 -4.27 -0.38 -15.74
CA PHE A 20 -3.43 -0.37 -14.54
C PHE A 20 -2.65 -1.68 -14.42
N ILE A 21 -1.56 -1.66 -13.68
CA ILE A 21 -0.68 -2.82 -13.47
C ILE A 21 -1.08 -3.54 -12.18
N GLY A 22 -1.14 -4.87 -12.26
CA GLY A 22 -1.45 -5.74 -11.13
C GLY A 22 -2.93 -6.10 -11.02
N THR A 23 -3.23 -6.97 -10.05
CA THR A 23 -4.60 -7.41 -9.72
C THR A 23 -5.20 -6.40 -8.74
N CYS A 24 -6.32 -5.78 -9.09
CA CYS A 24 -7.03 -4.85 -8.20
C CYS A 24 -7.56 -5.60 -6.96
N ARG A 25 -7.20 -5.11 -5.77
CA ARG A 25 -7.57 -5.68 -4.47
C ARG A 25 -8.50 -4.77 -3.67
N LYS A 26 -8.45 -3.46 -3.94
CA LYS A 26 -9.30 -2.47 -3.30
C LYS A 26 -9.67 -1.38 -4.29
N ILE A 27 -10.93 -0.98 -4.24
CA ILE A 27 -11.46 0.19 -4.94
C ILE A 27 -12.13 1.05 -3.88
N TYR A 28 -11.80 2.32 -3.85
CA TYR A 28 -12.38 3.29 -2.93
C TYR A 28 -12.78 4.56 -3.68
N PRO A 29 -14.08 4.76 -3.97
CA PRO A 29 -14.57 5.98 -4.56
C PRO A 29 -14.90 7.01 -3.47
N TYR A 30 -14.50 8.26 -3.67
CA TYR A 30 -14.95 9.36 -2.82
C TYR A 30 -15.12 10.65 -3.66
N LYS A 31 -15.77 11.62 -3.06
CA LYS A 31 -15.95 12.94 -3.61
C LYS A 31 -15.30 13.96 -2.69
N ALA A 32 -14.40 14.76 -3.23
CA ALA A 32 -13.74 15.87 -2.53
C ALA A 32 -14.73 17.02 -2.24
N ILE A 33 -14.37 17.90 -1.33
CA ILE A 33 -15.22 19.02 -0.89
C ILE A 33 -15.45 20.01 -2.04
N ASP A 34 -14.47 20.22 -2.90
CA ASP A 34 -14.53 21.06 -4.09
C ASP A 34 -15.45 20.48 -5.20
N GLY A 35 -15.77 19.20 -5.10
CA GLY A 35 -16.69 18.51 -6.00
C GLY A 35 -16.05 17.50 -6.94
N ASP A 36 -14.73 17.39 -6.95
CA ASP A 36 -14.01 16.42 -7.74
C ASP A 36 -14.27 14.99 -7.26
N GLN A 37 -14.25 14.05 -8.19
CA GLN A 37 -14.54 12.66 -7.92
C GLN A 37 -13.31 11.81 -8.20
N PHE A 38 -12.89 11.10 -7.18
CA PHE A 38 -11.74 10.22 -7.25
C PHE A 38 -12.14 8.77 -7.00
N ILE A 39 -11.45 7.88 -7.70
CA ILE A 39 -11.52 6.44 -7.41
C ILE A 39 -10.09 5.97 -7.17
N ILE A 40 -9.80 5.60 -5.92
CA ILE A 40 -8.48 5.07 -5.58
C ILE A 40 -8.50 3.56 -5.81
N LEU A 41 -7.47 3.06 -6.50
CA LEU A 41 -7.30 1.64 -6.78
C LEU A 41 -5.99 1.12 -6.16
N GLY A 42 -6.11 0.18 -5.26
CA GLY A 42 -4.97 -0.57 -4.71
C GLY A 42 -4.82 -1.92 -5.40
N THR A 43 -3.69 -2.12 -6.10
CA THR A 43 -3.33 -3.43 -6.67
C THR A 43 -2.27 -4.10 -5.81
N HIS A 44 -1.93 -5.36 -6.08
CA HIS A 44 -0.81 -5.99 -5.37
C HIS A 44 0.54 -5.37 -5.74
N GLN A 45 0.63 -4.62 -6.83
CA GLN A 45 1.87 -3.99 -7.30
C GLN A 45 1.92 -2.49 -7.08
N LYS A 46 0.81 -1.78 -7.25
CA LYS A 46 0.78 -0.32 -7.28
C LYS A 46 -0.49 0.28 -6.68
N LEU A 47 -0.43 1.58 -6.41
CA LEU A 47 -1.55 2.42 -6.00
C LEU A 47 -1.83 3.46 -7.09
N TYR A 48 -3.10 3.62 -7.45
CA TYR A 48 -3.55 4.56 -8.49
C TYR A 48 -4.68 5.43 -8.01
N VAL A 49 -4.76 6.64 -8.56
CA VAL A 49 -5.95 7.46 -8.56
C VAL A 49 -6.53 7.50 -9.98
N LEU A 50 -7.82 7.25 -10.10
CA LEU A 50 -8.58 7.43 -11.32
C LEU A 50 -9.38 8.72 -11.19
N ASN A 51 -9.12 9.67 -12.07
CA ASN A 51 -9.91 10.87 -12.23
C ASN A 51 -10.36 10.95 -13.70
N GLY A 52 -11.67 11.06 -13.92
CA GLY A 52 -12.24 10.96 -15.27
C GLY A 52 -11.96 9.58 -15.91
N ASP A 53 -11.17 9.56 -16.98
CA ASP A 53 -10.83 8.36 -17.78
C ASP A 53 -9.35 7.96 -17.64
N ILE A 54 -8.58 8.63 -16.78
CA ILE A 54 -7.12 8.48 -16.69
C ILE A 54 -6.74 7.90 -15.33
N TYR A 55 -5.90 6.86 -15.37
CA TYR A 55 -5.21 6.32 -14.20
C TYR A 55 -3.90 7.07 -13.98
N TYR A 56 -3.75 7.69 -12.83
CA TYR A 56 -2.52 8.30 -12.38
C TYR A 56 -1.83 7.37 -11.38
N ASP A 57 -0.58 7.06 -11.61
CA ASP A 57 0.23 6.22 -10.73
C ASP A 57 0.72 7.06 -9.55
N ILE A 58 0.10 6.88 -8.40
CA ILE A 58 0.47 7.53 -7.13
C ILE A 58 1.24 6.58 -6.20
N ASN A 59 1.75 5.47 -6.74
CA ASN A 59 2.48 4.48 -5.93
C ASN A 59 3.69 5.13 -5.23
N PRO A 60 3.84 5.00 -3.90
CA PRO A 60 4.86 5.71 -3.14
C PRO A 60 6.28 5.34 -3.55
N ILE A 61 7.21 6.30 -3.39
CA ILE A 61 8.63 6.08 -3.56
C ILE A 61 9.22 5.62 -2.23
N ARG A 62 9.99 4.53 -2.28
CA ARG A 62 10.69 3.97 -1.13
C ARG A 62 12.08 4.58 -0.96
N ALA A 63 12.80 4.74 -2.05
CA ALA A 63 14.17 5.24 -2.05
C ALA A 63 14.52 5.88 -3.38
N THR A 64 15.45 6.82 -3.36
CA THR A 64 16.04 7.40 -4.55
C THR A 64 17.56 7.27 -4.46
N SER A 65 18.16 6.69 -5.48
CA SER A 65 19.62 6.63 -5.68
C SER A 65 20.01 7.71 -6.68
N THR A 66 20.75 8.70 -6.23
CA THR A 66 21.20 9.82 -7.07
C THR A 66 22.60 9.55 -7.59
N ASN A 67 22.77 9.53 -8.91
CA ASN A 67 24.03 9.20 -9.59
C ASN A 67 24.64 7.85 -9.16
N GLY A 68 23.83 6.92 -8.66
CA GLY A 68 24.31 5.67 -8.06
C GLY A 68 24.22 4.46 -8.97
N VAL A 69 23.41 4.52 -10.03
CA VAL A 69 23.15 3.37 -10.88
C VAL A 69 24.16 3.25 -12.02
N VAL A 70 24.57 2.02 -12.30
CA VAL A 70 25.48 1.66 -13.38
C VAL A 70 24.89 0.51 -14.18
N PHE A 71 24.89 0.61 -15.52
CA PHE A 71 24.35 -0.42 -16.39
C PHE A 71 25.42 -1.24 -17.12
N ALA A 72 25.06 -2.48 -17.43
CA ALA A 72 25.83 -3.34 -18.33
C ALA A 72 24.91 -4.08 -19.29
N ALA A 73 25.29 -4.13 -20.56
CA ALA A 73 24.60 -4.87 -21.62
C ALA A 73 25.49 -5.95 -22.22
N THR A 74 24.87 -7.05 -22.65
CA THR A 74 25.53 -8.12 -23.40
C THR A 74 24.99 -8.14 -24.82
N ASN A 75 25.86 -8.25 -25.81
CA ASN A 75 25.46 -8.38 -27.21
C ASN A 75 24.47 -9.52 -27.43
N GLY A 76 23.40 -9.24 -28.16
CA GLY A 76 22.32 -10.21 -28.43
C GLY A 76 21.33 -10.40 -27.27
N SER A 77 21.47 -9.63 -26.18
CA SER A 77 20.58 -9.72 -25.03
C SER A 77 19.74 -8.44 -24.87
N SER A 78 18.50 -8.62 -24.44
CA SER A 78 17.63 -7.53 -23.97
C SER A 78 17.66 -7.37 -22.44
N ILE A 79 18.33 -8.28 -21.74
CA ILE A 79 18.50 -8.23 -20.30
C ILE A 79 19.63 -7.26 -19.99
N ILE A 80 19.32 -6.22 -19.22
CA ILE A 80 20.28 -5.25 -18.72
C ILE A 80 20.55 -5.55 -17.26
N THR A 81 21.82 -5.55 -16.88
CA THR A 81 22.23 -5.62 -15.48
C THR A 81 22.39 -4.19 -14.96
N ALA A 82 21.70 -3.90 -13.86
CA ALA A 82 21.89 -2.68 -13.08
C ALA A 82 22.67 -2.99 -11.81
N THR A 83 23.63 -2.15 -11.50
CA THR A 83 24.36 -2.16 -10.24
C THR A 83 24.06 -0.88 -9.49
N ASP A 84 23.57 -1.00 -8.28
CA ASP A 84 23.30 0.11 -7.34
C ASP A 84 23.45 -0.43 -5.92
N ASN A 85 24.25 0.21 -5.11
CA ASN A 85 24.60 -0.30 -3.78
C ASN A 85 23.40 -0.27 -2.83
N ASP A 86 23.15 -1.40 -2.17
CA ASP A 86 22.11 -1.55 -1.15
C ASP A 86 20.74 -1.06 -1.61
N HIS A 87 20.39 -1.33 -2.88
CA HIS A 87 19.13 -0.87 -3.49
C HIS A 87 17.86 -1.37 -2.79
N GLY A 88 17.95 -2.45 -2.00
CA GLY A 88 16.84 -3.00 -1.21
C GLY A 88 15.61 -3.45 -2.01
N ALA A 89 15.71 -3.54 -3.33
CA ALA A 89 14.63 -3.99 -4.19
C ALA A 89 14.60 -5.52 -4.30
N VAL A 90 13.42 -6.05 -4.59
CA VAL A 90 13.20 -7.47 -4.87
C VAL A 90 12.66 -7.66 -6.28
N ALA A 91 12.70 -8.90 -6.79
CA ALA A 91 12.12 -9.19 -8.10
C ALA A 91 10.62 -8.86 -8.12
N GLY A 92 10.18 -8.18 -9.17
CA GLY A 92 8.82 -7.68 -9.30
C GLY A 92 8.61 -6.23 -8.90
N ASP A 93 9.55 -5.61 -8.18
CA ASP A 93 9.50 -4.19 -7.83
C ASP A 93 9.65 -3.30 -9.06
N PHE A 94 9.30 -2.03 -8.91
CA PHE A 94 9.43 -1.03 -9.98
C PHE A 94 10.51 -0.01 -9.64
N VAL A 95 11.26 0.36 -10.67
CA VAL A 95 12.27 1.41 -10.63
C VAL A 95 12.14 2.29 -11.86
N THR A 96 12.25 3.60 -11.68
CA THR A 96 12.31 4.57 -12.79
C THR A 96 13.71 5.10 -12.89
N PHE A 97 14.31 5.04 -14.08
CA PHE A 97 15.63 5.59 -14.33
C PHE A 97 15.56 6.95 -14.99
N ALA A 98 16.55 7.78 -14.69
CA ALA A 98 16.76 9.08 -15.29
C ALA A 98 18.25 9.34 -15.55
N GLN A 99 18.55 10.25 -16.46
CA GLN A 99 19.89 10.70 -16.83
C GLN A 99 20.77 9.65 -17.52
N ALA A 100 20.23 8.49 -17.88
CA ALA A 100 20.96 7.54 -18.72
C ALA A 100 21.15 8.07 -20.14
N VAL A 101 22.29 7.78 -20.76
CA VAL A 101 22.65 8.27 -22.09
C VAL A 101 22.41 7.20 -23.16
N SER A 102 23.15 6.11 -23.14
CA SER A 102 23.00 4.99 -24.06
C SER A 102 23.80 3.80 -23.57
N LEU A 103 23.44 2.60 -24.03
CA LEU A 103 24.13 1.37 -23.65
C LEU A 103 23.99 0.34 -24.79
N GLY A 104 25.07 -0.38 -25.13
CA GLY A 104 24.99 -1.53 -26.03
C GLY A 104 24.47 -1.24 -27.44
N GLY A 105 24.68 -0.03 -27.96
CA GLY A 105 24.34 0.41 -29.31
C GLY A 105 22.85 0.75 -29.50
N LEU A 106 21.96 -0.22 -29.56
CA LEU A 106 20.51 -0.01 -29.79
C LEU A 106 19.75 0.42 -28.53
N ILE A 107 20.32 0.27 -27.36
CA ILE A 107 19.71 0.68 -26.11
C ILE A 107 19.99 2.18 -25.89
N THR A 108 19.05 3.00 -26.33
CA THR A 108 19.17 4.45 -26.31
C THR A 108 18.79 5.07 -24.96
N ALA A 109 19.05 6.36 -24.80
CA ALA A 109 18.58 7.12 -23.64
C ALA A 109 17.06 7.02 -23.45
N THR A 110 16.28 7.06 -24.52
CA THR A 110 14.82 6.92 -24.46
C THR A 110 14.38 5.54 -23.96
N VAL A 111 15.13 4.50 -24.33
CA VAL A 111 14.89 3.14 -23.83
C VAL A 111 15.25 3.05 -22.36
N LEU A 112 16.33 3.67 -21.89
CA LEU A 112 16.77 3.53 -20.49
C LEU A 112 15.98 4.40 -19.50
N ASN A 113 15.65 5.64 -19.90
CA ASN A 113 15.00 6.61 -19.02
C ASN A 113 13.48 6.38 -18.94
N GLN A 114 13.07 5.24 -18.40
CA GLN A 114 11.69 4.80 -18.23
C GLN A 114 11.52 4.06 -16.90
N GLU A 115 10.29 3.72 -16.61
CA GLU A 115 9.95 2.80 -15.52
C GLU A 115 10.15 1.35 -15.98
N TYR A 116 10.81 0.56 -15.14
CA TYR A 116 11.03 -0.87 -15.36
C TYR A 116 10.61 -1.70 -14.17
N GLN A 117 10.09 -2.89 -14.47
CA GLN A 117 9.92 -3.93 -13.47
C GLN A 117 11.21 -4.74 -13.36
N ILE A 118 11.71 -4.92 -12.15
CA ILE A 118 12.90 -5.71 -11.85
C ILE A 118 12.60 -7.18 -12.13
N ALA A 119 13.35 -7.77 -13.04
CA ALA A 119 13.15 -9.16 -13.45
C ALA A 119 13.77 -10.16 -12.47
N SER A 120 14.97 -9.88 -11.98
CA SER A 120 15.64 -10.70 -10.97
C SER A 120 16.63 -9.86 -10.15
N VAL A 121 16.88 -10.29 -8.93
CA VAL A 121 17.89 -9.69 -8.03
C VAL A 121 18.94 -10.76 -7.76
N ALA A 122 20.18 -10.47 -8.18
CA ALA A 122 21.30 -11.40 -8.02
C ALA A 122 22.01 -11.21 -6.68
N THR A 123 22.17 -9.97 -6.24
CA THR A 123 22.80 -9.60 -4.97
C THR A 123 22.12 -8.37 -4.38
N ALA A 124 22.49 -7.95 -3.17
CA ALA A 124 22.01 -6.70 -2.59
C ALA A 124 22.33 -5.46 -3.44
N ASN A 125 23.30 -5.58 -4.36
CA ASN A 125 23.80 -4.48 -5.17
C ASN A 125 23.50 -4.64 -6.66
N THR A 126 22.93 -5.78 -7.11
CA THR A 126 22.76 -6.03 -8.55
C THR A 126 21.42 -6.70 -8.84
N TYR A 127 20.76 -6.18 -9.88
CA TYR A 127 19.53 -6.71 -10.39
C TYR A 127 19.47 -6.62 -11.92
N THR A 128 18.46 -7.21 -12.52
CA THR A 128 18.26 -7.18 -13.96
C THR A 128 16.87 -6.66 -14.32
N PHE A 129 16.76 -6.05 -15.48
CA PHE A 129 15.50 -5.70 -16.10
C PHE A 129 15.56 -5.97 -17.60
N ILE A 130 14.41 -6.00 -18.28
CA ILE A 130 14.31 -6.23 -19.72
C ILE A 130 14.12 -4.88 -20.40
N ALA A 131 15.07 -4.49 -21.25
CA ALA A 131 14.97 -3.26 -22.01
C ALA A 131 13.80 -3.31 -22.99
N LYS A 132 12.98 -2.25 -22.97
CA LYS A 132 11.81 -2.07 -23.83
C LYS A 132 11.81 -0.67 -24.40
N ASP A 133 11.24 -0.52 -25.60
CA ASP A 133 10.94 0.81 -26.12
C ASP A 133 9.67 1.41 -25.49
N THR A 134 9.31 2.60 -25.92
CA THR A 134 8.12 3.33 -25.41
C THR A 134 6.79 2.64 -25.76
N ASP A 135 6.78 1.75 -26.73
CA ASP A 135 5.63 0.96 -27.13
C ASP A 135 5.58 -0.39 -26.38
N GLY A 136 6.57 -0.66 -25.54
CA GLY A 136 6.69 -1.88 -24.74
C GLY A 136 7.33 -3.06 -25.47
N ALA A 137 7.82 -2.87 -26.70
CA ALA A 137 8.53 -3.90 -27.43
C ALA A 137 9.97 -4.07 -26.91
N THR A 138 10.43 -5.31 -26.85
CA THR A 138 11.75 -5.65 -26.31
C THR A 138 12.87 -5.15 -27.24
N VAL A 139 13.85 -4.45 -26.69
CA VAL A 139 15.03 -3.94 -27.40
C VAL A 139 16.26 -4.77 -27.04
N THR A 140 16.94 -5.28 -28.05
CA THR A 140 18.13 -6.13 -27.89
C THR A 140 19.40 -5.33 -28.17
N ALA A 141 20.38 -5.41 -27.27
CA ALA A 141 21.68 -4.81 -27.48
C ALA A 141 22.40 -5.45 -28.68
N ASN A 142 23.00 -4.66 -29.54
CA ASN A 142 23.79 -5.15 -30.67
C ASN A 142 25.32 -5.06 -30.44
N SER A 143 25.71 -4.68 -29.22
CA SER A 143 27.10 -4.75 -28.74
C SER A 143 27.13 -4.95 -27.23
N SER A 144 28.15 -5.63 -26.72
CA SER A 144 28.39 -5.67 -25.28
C SER A 144 28.94 -4.33 -24.82
N ASP A 145 28.41 -3.83 -23.72
CA ASP A 145 28.79 -2.53 -23.17
C ASP A 145 28.74 -2.59 -21.62
N THR A 146 29.87 -2.26 -21.03
CA THR A 146 30.05 -2.07 -19.60
C THR A 146 30.34 -0.61 -19.26
N GLY A 147 30.09 0.28 -20.21
CA GLY A 147 30.34 1.72 -20.13
C GLY A 147 29.31 2.49 -19.32
N ASN A 148 28.53 1.77 -18.49
CA ASN A 148 27.68 2.27 -17.43
C ASN A 148 26.35 2.90 -17.89
N GLY A 149 26.16 3.16 -19.19
CA GLY A 149 24.97 3.87 -19.68
C GLY A 149 24.97 5.37 -19.39
N GLY A 150 26.10 5.91 -18.89
CA GLY A 150 26.28 7.30 -18.46
C GLY A 150 27.03 7.42 -17.14
N SER A 151 27.35 8.64 -16.73
CA SER A 151 28.15 8.90 -15.52
C SER A 151 27.34 9.37 -14.31
N GLY A 152 26.02 9.38 -14.39
CA GLY A 152 25.19 9.90 -13.31
C GLY A 152 23.74 9.48 -13.49
N ILE A 153 23.46 8.18 -13.37
CA ILE A 153 22.12 7.66 -13.55
C ILE A 153 21.41 7.62 -12.21
N ASP A 154 20.23 8.21 -12.16
CA ASP A 154 19.35 8.15 -11.01
C ASP A 154 18.43 6.94 -11.10
N GLY A 155 18.19 6.31 -9.96
CA GLY A 155 17.22 5.24 -9.80
C GLY A 155 16.17 5.62 -8.73
N VAL A 156 14.89 5.69 -9.12
CA VAL A 156 13.79 5.99 -8.22
C VAL A 156 13.02 4.71 -7.97
N TYR A 157 13.20 4.13 -6.79
CA TYR A 157 12.60 2.85 -6.39
C TYR A 157 11.26 3.07 -5.73
N GLN A 158 10.24 2.41 -6.24
CA GLN A 158 8.92 2.40 -5.62
C GLN A 158 8.88 1.45 -4.42
N ILE A 159 7.83 1.54 -3.62
CA ILE A 159 7.60 0.58 -2.54
C ILE A 159 7.56 -0.85 -3.10
N ASN A 160 8.00 -1.81 -2.29
CA ASN A 160 8.04 -3.20 -2.71
C ASN A 160 6.68 -3.68 -3.18
N SER A 161 6.65 -4.38 -4.32
CA SER A 161 5.47 -5.08 -4.80
C SER A 161 5.06 -6.17 -3.82
N GLY A 162 3.75 -6.32 -3.60
CA GLY A 162 3.23 -7.31 -2.67
C GLY A 162 2.97 -8.65 -3.31
N LEU A 163 2.69 -9.63 -2.46
CA LEU A 163 2.32 -10.97 -2.91
C LEU A 163 0.99 -10.93 -3.68
N ASP A 164 0.94 -11.63 -4.80
CA ASP A 164 -0.30 -11.86 -5.55
C ASP A 164 -1.13 -12.98 -4.93
N VAL A 165 -0.48 -13.94 -4.29
CA VAL A 165 -1.12 -15.04 -3.60
C VAL A 165 -0.66 -15.08 -2.14
N TYR A 166 -1.58 -15.44 -1.25
CA TYR A 166 -1.25 -15.61 0.16
C TYR A 166 -0.57 -16.95 0.39
N VAL A 167 0.62 -16.89 0.98
CA VAL A 167 1.33 -18.07 1.48
C VAL A 167 1.44 -17.91 3.00
N ARG A 168 0.78 -18.78 3.75
CA ARG A 168 0.92 -18.79 5.20
C ARG A 168 2.38 -19.08 5.57
N SER A 169 2.99 -18.19 6.34
CA SER A 169 4.38 -18.34 6.79
C SER A 169 4.54 -19.22 8.02
N THR A 170 3.46 -19.42 8.80
CA THR A 170 3.48 -20.17 10.06
C THR A 170 2.27 -21.08 10.19
N GLY A 171 2.46 -22.24 10.80
CA GLY A 171 1.41 -23.21 11.09
C GLY A 171 1.76 -24.64 10.70
N TRP A 172 1.01 -25.60 11.23
CA TRP A 172 1.16 -27.02 10.91
C TRP A 172 0.79 -27.30 9.45
N GLY A 173 1.69 -27.95 8.72
CA GLY A 173 1.46 -28.32 7.33
C GLY A 173 1.64 -27.21 6.30
N VAL A 174 2.17 -26.06 6.70
CA VAL A 174 2.47 -24.93 5.82
C VAL A 174 3.97 -24.73 5.77
N ASN A 175 4.58 -24.80 4.59
CA ASN A 175 6.02 -24.71 4.34
C ASN A 175 6.85 -25.91 4.89
N PRO A 176 8.15 -25.97 4.57
CA PRO A 176 9.02 -27.02 5.05
C PRO A 176 9.03 -27.09 6.59
N TRP A 177 9.15 -28.29 7.13
CA TRP A 177 9.29 -28.53 8.56
C TRP A 177 10.43 -27.69 9.14
N GLY A 178 10.12 -26.92 10.20
CA GLY A 178 11.10 -26.09 10.90
C GLY A 178 10.93 -24.57 10.76
N ASN A 179 9.90 -24.11 10.07
CA ASN A 179 9.56 -22.67 10.05
C ASN A 179 8.84 -22.26 11.35
N GLY A 180 9.57 -21.55 12.20
CA GLY A 180 9.08 -21.02 13.46
C GLY A 180 9.19 -22.01 14.62
N THR A 181 9.14 -21.48 15.84
CA THR A 181 9.09 -22.26 17.08
C THR A 181 7.62 -22.48 17.49
N TRP A 182 7.36 -23.48 18.33
CA TRP A 182 6.07 -23.67 18.97
C TRP A 182 5.62 -22.39 19.67
N GLY A 183 4.42 -21.90 19.36
CA GLY A 183 3.90 -20.66 19.93
C GLY A 183 4.35 -19.37 19.23
N SER A 184 5.07 -19.45 18.10
CA SER A 184 5.37 -18.27 17.29
C SER A 184 4.07 -17.65 16.78
N LYS A 185 3.90 -16.34 17.00
CA LYS A 185 2.81 -15.57 16.40
C LYS A 185 2.92 -15.58 14.88
N ALA A 186 1.79 -15.43 14.20
CA ALA A 186 1.81 -15.20 12.76
C ALA A 186 2.65 -13.95 12.45
N ASP A 187 3.49 -14.03 11.42
CA ASP A 187 4.21 -12.87 10.96
C ASP A 187 3.25 -11.98 10.14
N LEU A 188 2.86 -10.87 10.75
CA LEU A 188 1.97 -9.86 10.16
C LEU A 188 2.72 -8.81 9.34
N SER A 189 4.01 -9.02 9.07
CA SER A 189 4.79 -8.09 8.26
C SER A 189 4.29 -8.05 6.81
N LEU A 190 4.53 -6.92 6.17
CA LEU A 190 4.13 -6.62 4.80
C LEU A 190 4.57 -7.68 3.77
N THR A 191 5.72 -8.31 4.00
CA THR A 191 6.32 -9.29 3.08
C THR A 191 5.67 -10.67 3.14
N ASN A 192 4.94 -10.97 4.23
CA ASN A 192 4.37 -12.29 4.48
C ASN A 192 2.85 -12.33 4.37
N GLN A 193 2.24 -11.23 3.95
CA GLN A 193 0.79 -11.15 3.75
C GLN A 193 0.43 -10.91 2.29
N LEU A 194 -0.75 -11.40 1.91
CA LEU A 194 -1.36 -10.98 0.64
C LEU A 194 -1.44 -9.45 0.61
N ARG A 195 -0.93 -8.84 -0.43
CA ARG A 195 -1.04 -7.40 -0.60
C ARG A 195 -2.51 -7.00 -0.75
N THR A 196 -3.07 -6.47 0.30
CA THR A 196 -4.35 -5.79 0.33
C THR A 196 -4.14 -4.37 0.83
N TRP A 197 -4.95 -3.46 0.36
CA TRP A 197 -4.93 -2.07 0.77
C TRP A 197 -6.12 -1.74 1.65
N THR A 198 -5.89 -0.92 2.65
CA THR A 198 -6.92 -0.16 3.31
C THR A 198 -6.80 1.28 2.84
N ILE A 199 -7.90 1.86 2.41
CA ILE A 199 -7.94 3.19 1.79
C ILE A 199 -9.13 3.92 2.37
N ASP A 200 -8.92 5.16 2.76
CA ASP A 200 -9.98 6.07 3.20
C ASP A 200 -9.60 7.51 2.79
N ASN A 201 -10.55 8.42 2.80
CA ASN A 201 -10.28 9.83 2.57
C ASN A 201 -10.10 10.59 3.90
N PHE A 202 -9.25 11.58 3.89
CA PHE A 202 -9.04 12.52 5.00
C PHE A 202 -9.31 13.94 4.50
N GLY A 203 -10.60 14.29 4.42
CA GLY A 203 -11.01 15.49 3.68
C GLY A 203 -10.95 15.26 2.18
N ASP A 204 -10.18 16.06 1.48
CA ASP A 204 -9.95 15.95 0.04
C ASP A 204 -8.81 14.97 -0.29
N ASP A 205 -7.98 14.68 0.70
CA ASP A 205 -6.80 13.83 0.58
C ASP A 205 -7.13 12.34 0.79
N THR A 206 -6.17 11.50 0.42
CA THR A 206 -6.28 10.06 0.60
C THR A 206 -5.26 9.55 1.61
N ILE A 207 -5.72 8.74 2.56
CA ILE A 207 -4.86 7.87 3.37
C ILE A 207 -4.96 6.43 2.85
N ALA A 208 -3.83 5.79 2.71
CA ALA A 208 -3.76 4.40 2.25
C ALA A 208 -2.67 3.63 2.99
N ALA A 209 -2.94 2.39 3.34
CA ALA A 209 -1.94 1.52 3.95
C ALA A 209 -2.04 0.11 3.34
N PRO A 210 -0.94 -0.47 2.89
CA PRO A 210 -0.90 -1.90 2.63
C PRO A 210 -0.92 -2.65 3.97
N ARG A 211 -1.68 -3.73 4.04
CA ARG A 211 -1.80 -4.52 5.28
C ARG A 211 -0.43 -4.96 5.80
N GLY A 212 -0.13 -4.64 7.06
CA GLY A 212 1.18 -4.89 7.68
C GLY A 212 2.27 -3.89 7.31
N GLY A 213 1.94 -2.82 6.61
CA GLY A 213 2.87 -1.78 6.19
C GLY A 213 2.54 -0.40 6.74
N PRO A 214 3.30 0.62 6.34
CA PRO A 214 3.12 1.98 6.80
C PRO A 214 1.91 2.66 6.18
N ILE A 215 1.53 3.80 6.77
CA ILE A 215 0.48 4.67 6.24
C ILE A 215 1.09 5.64 5.23
N TYR A 216 0.46 5.75 4.08
CA TYR A 216 0.79 6.70 3.02
C TYR A 216 -0.30 7.76 2.91
N PHE A 217 0.11 8.94 2.54
CA PHE A 217 -0.74 10.12 2.36
C PHE A 217 -0.58 10.64 0.93
N TRP A 218 -1.68 10.88 0.26
CA TRP A 218 -1.71 11.54 -1.04
C TRP A 218 -2.49 12.83 -0.91
N ASP A 219 -1.78 13.94 -1.07
CA ASP A 219 -2.33 15.29 -1.06
C ASP A 219 -2.87 15.61 -2.45
N GLU A 220 -4.16 15.89 -2.53
CA GLU A 220 -4.83 16.22 -3.78
C GLU A 220 -4.29 17.55 -4.35
N SER A 221 -4.00 18.51 -3.48
CA SER A 221 -3.54 19.86 -3.86
C SER A 221 -2.17 19.86 -4.57
N ASP A 222 -1.36 18.83 -4.37
CA ASP A 222 -0.07 18.65 -5.06
C ASP A 222 -0.22 18.16 -6.50
N GLY A 223 -1.45 17.81 -6.90
CA GLY A 223 -1.83 17.38 -8.24
C GLY A 223 -1.83 15.87 -8.46
N LEU A 224 -2.61 15.45 -9.45
CA LEU A 224 -2.94 14.05 -9.73
C LEU A 224 -1.73 13.14 -10.02
N SER A 225 -0.65 13.67 -10.55
CA SER A 225 0.56 12.91 -10.89
C SER A 225 1.58 12.86 -9.77
N THR A 226 1.34 13.52 -8.65
CA THR A 226 2.23 13.48 -7.48
C THR A 226 2.08 12.14 -6.76
N ARG A 227 3.21 11.55 -6.39
CA ARG A 227 3.24 10.27 -5.68
C ARG A 227 2.80 10.45 -4.23
N ALA A 228 2.09 9.45 -3.71
CA ALA A 228 1.79 9.42 -2.28
C ALA A 228 3.09 9.34 -1.46
N THR A 229 3.11 10.03 -0.33
CA THR A 229 4.24 10.13 0.59
C THR A 229 4.04 9.27 1.82
N LEU A 230 5.10 8.99 2.53
CA LEU A 230 5.03 8.29 3.80
C LEU A 230 4.51 9.26 4.87
N LEU A 231 3.36 8.96 5.48
CA LEU A 231 2.73 9.86 6.46
C LEU A 231 3.66 10.21 7.63
N SER A 232 4.52 9.30 8.06
CA SER A 232 5.51 9.55 9.12
C SER A 232 6.67 10.43 8.67
N ALA A 233 6.81 10.72 7.37
CA ALA A 233 7.81 11.63 6.82
C ALA A 233 7.26 13.04 6.54
N GLU A 234 5.96 13.24 6.73
CA GLU A 234 5.34 14.55 6.57
C GLU A 234 5.90 15.57 7.59
N THR A 235 5.91 16.84 7.20
CA THR A 235 6.41 17.90 8.07
C THR A 235 5.58 17.99 9.36
N ASN A 236 6.24 17.98 10.49
CA ASN A 236 5.65 17.95 11.84
C ASN A 236 4.91 16.63 12.20
N ALA A 237 5.09 15.57 11.45
CA ALA A 237 4.55 14.26 11.84
C ALA A 237 5.18 13.79 13.16
N SER A 238 4.34 13.27 14.06
CA SER A 238 4.76 12.82 15.38
C SER A 238 4.20 11.42 15.67
N ASP A 239 5.07 10.48 15.99
CA ASP A 239 4.73 9.09 16.40
C ASP A 239 3.71 8.37 15.52
N VAL A 240 3.65 8.70 14.23
CA VAL A 240 2.80 8.01 13.26
C VAL A 240 3.12 6.53 13.25
N PRO A 241 2.11 5.62 13.29
CA PRO A 241 2.36 4.19 13.18
C PRO A 241 3.07 3.83 11.87
N THR A 242 4.16 3.07 11.98
CA THR A 242 4.96 2.63 10.84
C THR A 242 4.51 1.31 10.24
N ASN A 243 3.68 0.57 10.97
CA ASN A 243 3.10 -0.69 10.51
C ASN A 243 1.68 -0.82 11.05
N VAL A 244 0.71 -1.04 10.16
CA VAL A 244 -0.71 -1.14 10.53
C VAL A 244 -1.39 -2.30 9.78
N ILE A 245 -2.37 -2.91 10.42
CA ILE A 245 -3.23 -3.91 9.78
C ILE A 245 -4.29 -3.22 8.92
N GLN A 246 -4.86 -2.12 9.44
CA GLN A 246 -5.87 -1.33 8.75
C GLN A 246 -5.80 0.12 9.19
N VAL A 247 -6.10 1.04 8.28
CA VAL A 247 -6.28 2.47 8.56
C VAL A 247 -7.69 2.91 8.16
N MET A 248 -8.24 3.88 8.88
CA MET A 248 -9.56 4.43 8.63
C MET A 248 -9.63 5.86 9.20
N THR A 249 -10.47 6.71 8.61
CA THR A 249 -10.78 8.04 9.16
C THR A 249 -12.11 7.99 9.91
N SER A 250 -12.21 8.63 11.07
CA SER A 250 -13.49 8.75 11.77
C SER A 250 -14.37 9.84 11.11
N ASP A 251 -15.70 9.58 11.04
CA ASP A 251 -16.62 10.51 10.37
C ASP A 251 -16.87 11.81 11.14
N VAL A 252 -16.80 11.76 12.47
CA VAL A 252 -17.29 12.85 13.34
C VAL A 252 -16.22 13.92 13.52
N ASP A 253 -15.00 13.52 13.86
CA ASP A 253 -13.94 14.43 14.28
C ASP A 253 -12.64 14.27 13.48
N LYS A 254 -12.70 13.55 12.35
CA LYS A 254 -11.57 13.33 11.45
C LYS A 254 -10.30 12.87 12.19
N HIS A 255 -10.41 11.89 13.08
CA HIS A 255 -9.24 11.17 13.57
C HIS A 255 -8.80 10.16 12.52
N CYS A 256 -7.52 10.08 12.25
CA CYS A 256 -6.95 8.95 11.54
C CYS A 256 -6.76 7.80 12.55
N ILE A 257 -7.33 6.63 12.29
CA ILE A 257 -7.35 5.49 13.22
C ILE A 257 -6.57 4.34 12.61
N ALA A 258 -5.62 3.79 13.36
CA ALA A 258 -4.82 2.62 13.00
C ALA A 258 -5.24 1.43 13.87
N PHE A 259 -5.66 0.35 13.23
CA PHE A 259 -6.06 -0.90 13.87
C PHE A 259 -4.94 -1.94 13.74
N GLY A 260 -4.58 -2.59 14.84
CA GLY A 260 -3.45 -3.53 14.85
C GLY A 260 -2.18 -2.84 14.38
N CYS A 261 -1.57 -2.04 15.22
CA CYS A 261 -0.43 -1.21 14.84
C CYS A 261 0.72 -1.34 15.84
N ASN A 262 1.89 -0.81 15.48
CA ASN A 262 3.02 -0.81 16.40
C ASN A 262 2.83 0.23 17.52
N PRO A 263 3.21 -0.11 18.76
CA PRO A 263 3.33 0.86 19.85
C PRO A 263 4.35 1.96 19.53
N ILE A 264 4.20 3.12 20.18
CA ILE A 264 5.16 4.24 20.07
C ILE A 264 6.58 3.76 20.39
N GLY A 265 7.53 4.17 19.56
CA GLY A 265 8.95 3.80 19.71
C GLY A 265 9.30 2.38 19.30
N THR A 266 8.38 1.62 18.70
CA THR A 266 8.63 0.26 18.19
C THR A 266 8.27 0.15 16.71
N THR A 267 8.69 -0.95 16.08
CA THR A 267 8.32 -1.29 14.69
C THR A 267 7.50 -2.59 14.60
N THR A 268 7.35 -3.31 15.71
CA THR A 268 6.61 -4.58 15.74
C THR A 268 5.14 -4.31 16.00
N ILE A 269 4.28 -4.86 15.14
CA ILE A 269 2.82 -4.75 15.28
C ILE A 269 2.36 -5.42 16.58
N ASP A 270 1.59 -4.71 17.38
CA ASP A 270 0.71 -5.29 18.38
C ASP A 270 -0.67 -5.50 17.72
N PRO A 271 -1.09 -6.78 17.52
CA PRO A 271 -2.29 -7.07 16.75
C PRO A 271 -3.60 -6.59 17.36
N LEU A 272 -3.60 -6.23 18.64
CA LEU A 272 -4.80 -5.75 19.38
C LEU A 272 -4.74 -4.26 19.70
N LEU A 273 -3.66 -3.57 19.36
CA LEU A 273 -3.51 -2.15 19.63
C LEU A 273 -4.26 -1.32 18.59
N ILE A 274 -5.07 -0.40 19.06
CA ILE A 274 -5.70 0.66 18.24
C ILE A 274 -5.09 1.97 18.66
N ARG A 275 -4.59 2.75 17.69
CA ARG A 275 -4.12 4.13 17.92
C ARG A 275 -4.91 5.07 17.03
N PHE A 276 -5.06 6.30 17.49
CA PHE A 276 -5.73 7.36 16.74
C PHE A 276 -4.95 8.68 16.86
N SER A 277 -4.96 9.43 15.77
CA SER A 277 -4.33 10.75 15.69
C SER A 277 -5.10 11.78 16.49
N ASP A 278 -4.56 12.99 16.59
CA ASP A 278 -5.30 14.15 17.07
C ASP A 278 -6.46 14.48 16.13
N ARG A 279 -7.44 15.19 16.64
CA ARG A 279 -8.60 15.69 15.91
C ARG A 279 -8.17 16.55 14.71
N GLU A 280 -8.79 16.32 13.55
CA GLU A 280 -8.51 17.05 12.31
C GLU A 280 -7.04 17.02 11.86
N SER A 281 -6.22 16.15 12.44
CA SER A 281 -4.82 15.96 12.09
C SER A 281 -4.55 14.51 11.70
N ALA A 282 -4.02 14.28 10.51
CA ALA A 282 -3.58 12.95 10.11
C ALA A 282 -2.20 12.58 10.67
N ILE A 283 -1.40 13.58 11.06
CA ILE A 283 0.05 13.47 11.33
C ILE A 283 0.43 13.49 12.81
N ASP A 284 -0.42 14.02 13.70
CA ASP A 284 -0.12 14.10 15.13
C ASP A 284 -0.69 12.89 15.89
N TRP A 285 0.20 11.99 16.31
CA TRP A 285 -0.13 10.74 17.00
C TRP A 285 0.49 10.64 18.40
N THR A 286 1.18 11.69 18.85
CA THR A 286 1.77 11.74 20.19
C THR A 286 0.71 12.15 21.21
N PRO A 287 0.31 11.30 22.16
CA PRO A 287 -0.64 11.69 23.20
C PRO A 287 -0.06 12.78 24.09
N THR A 288 -0.77 13.88 24.24
CA THR A 288 -0.42 14.98 25.14
C THR A 288 -1.61 15.39 25.99
N ALA A 289 -1.40 16.25 26.98
CA ALA A 289 -2.48 16.76 27.82
C ALA A 289 -3.42 17.73 27.09
N THR A 290 -3.05 18.18 25.89
CA THR A 290 -3.74 19.24 25.14
C THR A 290 -4.29 18.78 23.79
N ASN A 291 -4.04 17.54 23.38
CA ASN A 291 -4.58 16.97 22.16
C ASN A 291 -5.42 15.73 22.45
N GLN A 292 -6.07 15.20 21.41
CA GLN A 292 -6.95 14.05 21.49
C GLN A 292 -6.30 12.77 20.92
N ALA A 293 -5.01 12.81 20.60
CA ALA A 293 -4.29 11.62 20.16
C ALA A 293 -4.21 10.58 21.29
N GLY A 294 -4.28 9.30 20.94
CA GLY A 294 -4.24 8.26 21.95
C GLY A 294 -4.21 6.84 21.37
N GLY A 295 -4.39 5.89 22.27
CA GLY A 295 -4.47 4.48 21.89
C GLY A 295 -5.06 3.62 22.98
N VAL A 296 -5.65 2.51 22.57
CA VAL A 296 -6.28 1.53 23.45
C VAL A 296 -5.90 0.13 22.95
N GLN A 297 -5.51 -0.73 23.87
CA GLN A 297 -5.31 -2.13 23.58
C GLN A 297 -6.58 -2.90 23.93
N LEU A 298 -7.08 -3.67 22.96
CA LEU A 298 -8.24 -4.55 23.21
C LEU A 298 -7.82 -5.69 24.15
N SER A 299 -8.74 -6.08 25.02
CA SER A 299 -8.51 -7.14 26.02
C SER A 299 -8.96 -8.52 25.57
N SER A 300 -9.72 -8.60 24.46
CA SER A 300 -10.32 -9.83 23.95
C SER A 300 -9.79 -10.17 22.57
N GLY A 301 -9.33 -11.41 22.40
CA GLY A 301 -8.79 -11.91 21.15
C GLY A 301 -7.25 -11.98 21.10
N SER A 302 -6.73 -12.37 19.94
CA SER A 302 -5.30 -12.41 19.66
C SER A 302 -4.91 -11.47 18.51
N GLU A 303 -5.83 -11.13 17.63
CA GLU A 303 -5.60 -10.20 16.52
C GLU A 303 -6.89 -9.51 16.06
N ILE A 304 -6.75 -8.30 15.54
CA ILE A 304 -7.80 -7.60 14.80
C ILE A 304 -7.79 -8.10 13.36
N ILE A 305 -8.91 -8.68 12.92
CA ILE A 305 -9.08 -9.14 11.54
C ILE A 305 -9.41 -7.98 10.61
N GLY A 306 -10.32 -7.09 11.07
CA GLY A 306 -10.72 -5.92 10.31
C GLY A 306 -11.68 -5.03 11.08
N ALA A 307 -11.88 -3.82 10.59
CA ALA A 307 -12.81 -2.85 11.13
C ALA A 307 -13.69 -2.28 10.01
N LEU A 308 -14.93 -1.94 10.36
CA LEU A 308 -15.90 -1.39 9.42
C LEU A 308 -16.62 -0.19 10.06
N ARG A 309 -16.63 0.93 9.37
CA ARG A 309 -17.38 2.11 9.75
C ARG A 309 -18.86 1.91 9.46
N THR A 310 -19.69 2.08 10.47
CA THR A 310 -21.13 2.14 10.37
C THR A 310 -21.61 3.57 10.63
N ARG A 311 -22.89 3.82 10.61
CA ARG A 311 -23.43 5.17 10.78
C ARG A 311 -23.20 5.78 12.17
N GLN A 312 -23.06 4.97 13.22
CA GLN A 312 -22.98 5.45 14.60
C GLN A 312 -21.74 4.99 15.36
N GLU A 313 -21.03 4.01 14.81
CA GLU A 313 -19.91 3.35 15.47
C GLU A 313 -19.00 2.68 14.44
N ILE A 314 -17.82 2.37 14.87
CA ILE A 314 -16.89 1.50 14.14
C ILE A 314 -16.95 0.13 14.80
N LEU A 315 -17.30 -0.89 14.03
CA LEU A 315 -17.24 -2.27 14.48
C LEU A 315 -15.86 -2.84 14.19
N VAL A 316 -15.23 -3.37 15.21
CA VAL A 316 -13.90 -3.96 15.16
C VAL A 316 -14.04 -5.45 15.42
N TRP A 317 -13.64 -6.28 14.45
CA TRP A 317 -13.64 -7.74 14.58
C TRP A 317 -12.27 -8.22 15.03
N THR A 318 -12.27 -8.95 16.10
CA THR A 318 -11.14 -9.78 16.50
C THR A 318 -11.36 -11.23 16.03
N ASP A 319 -10.39 -12.09 16.25
CA ASP A 319 -10.53 -13.53 16.00
C ASP A 319 -11.54 -14.23 16.92
N VAL A 320 -12.00 -13.58 17.99
CA VAL A 320 -12.94 -14.17 19.00
C VAL A 320 -14.25 -13.39 19.16
N GLY A 321 -14.38 -12.19 18.60
CA GLY A 321 -15.60 -11.40 18.81
C GLY A 321 -15.64 -10.05 18.11
N ILE A 322 -16.63 -9.26 18.48
CA ILE A 322 -16.90 -7.93 17.91
C ILE A 322 -16.86 -6.90 19.02
N VAL A 323 -16.09 -5.83 18.81
CA VAL A 323 -16.01 -4.67 19.69
C VAL A 323 -16.57 -3.44 18.96
N SER A 324 -17.47 -2.72 19.62
CA SER A 324 -17.96 -1.42 19.17
C SER A 324 -17.03 -0.32 19.66
N MET A 325 -16.50 0.47 18.76
CA MET A 325 -15.75 1.68 19.03
C MET A 325 -16.61 2.88 18.70
N ARG A 326 -16.88 3.74 19.68
CA ARG A 326 -17.72 4.95 19.53
C ARG A 326 -16.96 6.19 19.99
N PHE A 327 -17.09 7.26 19.24
CA PHE A 327 -16.63 8.57 19.70
C PHE A 327 -17.53 9.05 20.86
N VAL A 328 -16.92 9.43 21.97
CA VAL A 328 -17.59 9.92 23.19
C VAL A 328 -17.09 11.30 23.63
N GLY A 329 -16.00 11.78 23.00
CA GLY A 329 -15.36 13.03 23.36
C GLY A 329 -14.54 12.94 24.66
N GLU A 330 -14.00 14.08 25.08
CA GLU A 330 -13.15 14.16 26.26
C GLU A 330 -13.87 13.72 27.54
N PRO A 331 -13.16 13.05 28.46
CA PRO A 331 -11.71 12.80 28.47
C PRO A 331 -11.30 11.46 27.81
N PHE A 332 -12.21 10.66 27.32
CA PHE A 332 -11.93 9.30 26.86
C PHE A 332 -11.78 9.17 25.33
N ILE A 333 -12.20 10.17 24.58
CA ILE A 333 -12.21 10.27 23.12
C ILE A 333 -13.04 9.14 22.47
N PHE A 334 -12.63 7.88 22.62
CA PHE A 334 -13.38 6.71 22.17
C PHE A 334 -13.71 5.77 23.32
N SER A 335 -14.92 5.23 23.29
CA SER A 335 -15.34 4.12 24.15
C SER A 335 -15.32 2.80 23.38
N PHE A 336 -14.95 1.74 24.07
CA PHE A 336 -14.89 0.39 23.53
C PHE A 336 -15.82 -0.51 24.31
N THR A 337 -16.75 -1.18 23.63
CA THR A 337 -17.72 -2.08 24.26
C THR A 337 -17.78 -3.37 23.46
N GLU A 338 -17.61 -4.50 24.11
CA GLU A 338 -17.80 -5.79 23.49
C GLU A 338 -19.29 -6.00 23.17
N VAL A 339 -19.59 -6.28 21.90
CA VAL A 339 -20.96 -6.44 21.39
C VAL A 339 -21.34 -7.91 21.34
N ALA A 340 -20.42 -8.77 20.92
CA ALA A 340 -20.66 -10.19 20.79
C ALA A 340 -19.36 -11.00 20.89
N GLU A 341 -19.42 -12.13 21.55
CA GLU A 341 -18.40 -13.17 21.54
C GLU A 341 -18.75 -14.25 20.50
N GLY A 342 -17.74 -14.82 19.88
CA GLY A 342 -17.86 -15.92 18.92
C GLY A 342 -17.88 -15.53 17.45
N PRO A 343 -18.63 -14.49 16.98
CA PRO A 343 -18.56 -14.08 15.59
C PRO A 343 -17.19 -13.48 15.23
N SER A 344 -16.56 -14.00 14.19
CA SER A 344 -15.33 -13.47 13.62
C SER A 344 -15.47 -13.32 12.11
N LEU A 345 -14.53 -12.58 11.47
CA LEU A 345 -14.47 -12.47 10.01
C LEU A 345 -13.57 -13.55 9.43
N ILE A 346 -13.98 -14.12 8.30
CA ILE A 346 -13.12 -15.03 7.53
C ILE A 346 -11.95 -14.29 6.84
N GLY A 347 -12.04 -12.97 6.75
CA GLY A 347 -11.01 -12.12 6.16
C GLY A 347 -11.35 -10.64 6.28
N PRO A 348 -10.38 -9.73 6.05
CA PRO A 348 -10.51 -8.31 6.37
C PRO A 348 -11.62 -7.56 5.60
N ASN A 349 -12.03 -8.06 4.44
CA ASN A 349 -13.07 -7.47 3.61
C ASN A 349 -14.37 -8.29 3.59
N ALA A 350 -14.59 -9.17 4.59
CA ALA A 350 -15.73 -10.05 4.63
C ALA A 350 -17.00 -9.41 5.24
N ALA A 351 -16.93 -8.15 5.68
CA ALA A 351 -18.06 -7.39 6.21
C ALA A 351 -18.38 -6.20 5.30
N VAL A 352 -19.68 -5.89 5.20
CA VAL A 352 -20.19 -4.73 4.48
C VAL A 352 -21.36 -4.13 5.24
N SER A 353 -21.44 -2.80 5.32
CA SER A 353 -22.56 -2.10 5.92
C SER A 353 -23.58 -1.74 4.83
N ALA A 354 -24.83 -2.16 5.02
CA ALA A 354 -25.93 -1.83 4.13
C ALA A 354 -27.20 -1.56 4.94
N ASN A 355 -27.81 -0.38 4.74
CA ASN A 355 -29.08 0.00 5.38
C ASN A 355 -29.10 -0.19 6.92
N ASN A 356 -28.04 0.26 7.62
CA ASN A 356 -27.84 0.11 9.07
C ASN A 356 -27.75 -1.37 9.56
N ARG A 357 -27.35 -2.28 8.68
CA ARG A 357 -27.06 -3.69 9.01
C ARG A 357 -25.67 -4.03 8.53
N VAL A 358 -25.03 -4.92 9.24
CA VAL A 358 -23.70 -5.49 8.90
C VAL A 358 -23.84 -7.00 8.84
#